data_72c7de81a32a70c0a610187304c51b8a
#
_entry.id   72c7de81a32a70c0a610187304c51b8a
#
_cell.length_a   1.000
_cell.length_b   1.000
_cell.length_c   1.000
_cell.angle_alpha   90.00
_cell.angle_beta   90.00
_cell.angle_gamma   90.00
#
_symmetry.space_group_name_H-M   'P 1'
#
loop_
_entity.id
_entity.type
_entity.pdbx_description
1 polymer ?
#
loop_
_entity_poly.entity_id
_entity_poly.type
_entity_poly.pdbx_seq_one_letter_code
_entity_poly.pdbx_strand_id
1 'polypeptide(L)' 'MIEKLKPAPVLQELISDLENKICKLTVDLAMLHSENGPRYLTFGIEKQIDVLEEVLERVEAQQELIDLKQTSINLN' A
#
# COMPACT_ATOMS: atom_id res chain seq x y z
N MET A 1 -9.77 -24.39 -9.29
CA MET A 1 -8.38 -24.72 -9.25
C MET A 1 -7.52 -23.71 -9.94
N ILE A 2 -7.85 -23.41 -11.14
CA ILE A 2 -7.02 -22.52 -11.95
C ILE A 2 -7.02 -21.11 -11.42
N GLU A 3 -8.11 -20.72 -10.81
CA GLU A 3 -8.23 -19.38 -10.26
C GLU A 3 -7.16 -19.09 -9.24
N LYS A 4 -6.70 -20.10 -8.56
CA LYS A 4 -5.70 -19.91 -7.55
C LYS A 4 -4.39 -19.42 -8.11
N LEU A 5 -4.21 -19.58 -9.39
CA LEU A 5 -2.96 -19.25 -10.04
C LEU A 5 -2.88 -17.81 -10.54
N LYS A 6 -3.88 -17.01 -10.22
CA LYS A 6 -3.89 -15.62 -10.64
C LYS A 6 -3.34 -14.74 -9.53
N PRO A 7 -2.09 -14.30 -9.62
CA PRO A 7 -1.51 -13.46 -8.58
C PRO A 7 -1.99 -12.01 -8.61
N ALA A 8 -2.40 -11.53 -9.78
CA ALA A 8 -2.75 -10.13 -9.91
C ALA A 8 -3.88 -9.67 -8.99
N PRO A 9 -4.99 -10.42 -8.87
CA PRO A 9 -6.04 -10.02 -7.93
C PRO A 9 -5.55 -9.94 -6.50
N VAL A 10 -4.65 -10.83 -6.11
CA VAL A 10 -4.11 -10.83 -4.76
C VAL A 10 -3.29 -9.57 -4.52
N LEU A 11 -2.48 -9.20 -5.50
CA LEU A 11 -1.67 -7.97 -5.38
C LEU A 11 -2.56 -6.74 -5.30
N GLN A 12 -3.63 -6.70 -6.08
CA GLN A 12 -4.54 -5.57 -6.06
C GLN A 12 -5.24 -5.45 -4.72
N GLU A 13 -5.62 -6.57 -4.13
CA GLU A 13 -6.21 -6.57 -2.81
C GLU A 13 -5.21 -6.04 -1.78
N LEU A 14 -3.97 -6.46 -1.88
CA LEU A 14 -2.94 -5.99 -0.97
C LEU A 14 -2.72 -4.49 -1.11
N ILE A 15 -2.67 -4.00 -2.34
CA ILE A 15 -2.52 -2.57 -2.58
C ILE A 15 -3.68 -1.80 -1.96
N SER A 16 -4.89 -2.27 -2.18
CA SER A 16 -6.08 -1.63 -1.65
C SER A 16 -6.05 -1.61 -0.11
N ASP A 17 -5.66 -2.73 0.50
CA ASP A 17 -5.56 -2.81 1.95
C ASP A 17 -4.53 -1.84 2.49
N LEU A 18 -3.38 -1.74 1.83
CA LEU A 18 -2.33 -0.82 2.25
C LEU A 18 -2.78 0.63 2.13
N GLU A 19 -3.46 0.95 1.02
CA GLU A 19 -3.97 2.31 0.82
C GLU A 19 -4.99 2.66 1.87
N ASN A 20 -5.86 1.72 2.22
CA ASN A 20 -6.87 1.94 3.25
C ASN A 20 -6.23 2.17 4.62
N LYS A 21 -5.20 1.42 4.94
CA LYS A 21 -4.50 1.58 6.21
C LYS A 21 -3.79 2.93 6.28
N ILE A 22 -3.17 3.33 5.18
CA ILE A 22 -2.50 4.63 5.12
C ILE A 22 -3.52 5.75 5.30
N CYS A 23 -4.65 5.63 4.63
CA CYS A 23 -5.70 6.63 4.73
C CYS A 23 -6.21 6.76 6.16
N LYS A 24 -6.45 5.63 6.81
CA LYS A 24 -6.93 5.61 8.18
C LYS A 24 -5.93 6.25 9.13
N LEU A 25 -4.66 5.91 8.97
CA LEU A 25 -3.62 6.48 9.81
C LEU A 25 -3.48 7.98 9.56
N THR A 26 -3.63 8.40 8.32
CA THR A 26 -3.57 9.82 7.98
C THR A 26 -4.70 10.60 8.66
N VAL A 27 -5.88 10.02 8.70
CA VAL A 27 -7.01 10.65 9.39
C VAL A 27 -6.73 10.72 10.89
N ASP A 28 -6.22 9.63 11.47
CA ASP A 28 -5.87 9.61 12.89
C ASP A 28 -4.82 10.67 13.20
N LEU A 29 -3.84 10.80 12.34
CA LEU A 29 -2.79 11.79 12.53
C LEU A 29 -3.36 13.21 12.50
N ALA A 30 -4.25 13.47 11.55
CA ALA A 30 -4.90 14.79 11.45
C ALA A 30 -5.69 15.11 12.71
N MET A 31 -6.38 14.10 13.24
CA MET A 31 -7.15 14.29 14.46
C MET A 31 -6.25 14.58 15.65
N LEU A 32 -5.14 13.89 15.76
CA LEU A 32 -4.18 14.13 16.83
C LEU A 32 -3.60 15.54 16.75
N HIS A 33 -3.29 15.99 15.55
CA HIS A 33 -2.79 17.35 15.36
C HIS A 33 -3.83 18.38 15.77
N SER A 34 -5.07 18.12 15.40
CA SER A 34 -6.18 19.02 15.72
C SER A 34 -6.40 19.13 17.23
N GLU A 35 -6.17 18.05 17.95
CA GLU A 35 -6.38 18.00 19.40
C GLU A 35 -5.11 18.29 20.18
N ASN A 36 -4.03 18.66 19.50
CA ASN A 36 -2.74 18.89 20.15
C ASN A 36 -2.28 17.67 20.93
N GLY A 37 -2.42 16.49 20.31
CA GLY A 37 -2.01 15.25 20.92
C GLY A 37 -0.52 15.16 21.16
N PRO A 38 -0.08 14.22 22.00
CA PRO A 38 1.32 14.09 22.33
C PRO A 38 2.17 13.81 21.10
N ARG A 39 3.35 14.40 21.07
CA ARG A 39 4.25 14.26 19.93
C ARG A 39 4.67 12.83 19.67
N TYR A 40 4.84 12.06 20.73
CA TYR A 40 5.29 10.68 20.52
C TYR A 40 4.23 9.85 19.79
N LEU A 41 2.96 10.17 19.97
CA LEU A 41 1.90 9.49 19.25
C LEU A 41 1.88 9.90 17.79
N THR A 42 1.99 11.19 17.50
CA THR A 42 2.01 11.64 16.11
C THR A 42 3.24 11.12 15.39
N PHE A 43 4.38 11.12 16.06
CA PHE A 43 5.60 10.61 15.48
C PHE A 43 5.47 9.11 15.16
N GLY A 44 4.88 8.35 16.07
CA GLY A 44 4.67 6.93 15.84
C GLY A 44 3.78 6.66 14.64
N ILE A 45 2.71 7.42 14.51
CA ILE A 45 1.81 7.26 13.37
C ILE A 45 2.50 7.66 12.07
N GLU A 46 3.27 8.74 12.08
CA GLU A 46 4.01 9.16 10.90
C GLU A 46 4.98 8.09 10.45
N LYS A 47 5.66 7.45 11.40
CA LYS A 47 6.57 6.37 11.07
C LYS A 47 5.84 5.19 10.46
N GLN A 48 4.67 4.86 10.99
CA GLN A 48 3.88 3.77 10.43
C GLN A 48 3.44 4.07 9.01
N ILE A 49 3.02 5.30 8.76
CA ILE A 49 2.63 5.70 7.42
C ILE A 49 3.82 5.57 6.47
N ASP A 50 5.00 6.03 6.87
CA ASP A 50 6.19 5.94 6.05
C ASP A 50 6.50 4.50 5.66
N VAL A 51 6.44 3.60 6.63
CA VAL A 51 6.71 2.18 6.37
C VAL A 51 5.67 1.60 5.40
N LEU A 52 4.41 1.91 5.62
CA LEU A 52 3.35 1.40 4.75
C LEU A 52 3.47 1.95 3.34
N GLU A 53 3.84 3.21 3.20
CA GLU A 53 4.03 3.80 1.88
C GLU A 53 5.20 3.14 1.16
N GLU A 54 6.26 2.83 1.89
CA GLU A 54 7.39 2.14 1.30
C GLU A 54 7.00 0.75 0.81
N VAL A 55 6.24 0.03 1.63
CA VAL A 55 5.76 -1.29 1.23
C VAL A 55 4.84 -1.18 0.02
N LEU A 56 3.96 -0.19 0.02
CA LEU A 56 3.05 0.02 -1.08
C LEU A 56 3.81 0.27 -2.39
N GLU A 57 4.86 1.10 -2.34
CA GLU A 57 5.67 1.36 -3.52
C GLU A 57 6.28 0.09 -4.07
N ARG A 58 6.76 -0.78 -3.19
CA ARG A 58 7.36 -2.04 -3.60
C ARG A 58 6.35 -2.97 -4.24
N VAL A 59 5.14 -3.03 -3.66
CA VAL A 59 4.09 -3.88 -4.21
C VAL A 59 3.64 -3.35 -5.57
N GLU A 60 3.52 -2.05 -5.70
CA GLU A 60 3.14 -1.45 -6.97
C GLU A 60 4.20 -1.68 -8.04
N ALA A 61 5.47 -1.61 -7.66
CA ALA A 61 6.55 -1.89 -8.59
C ALA A 61 6.51 -3.34 -9.06
N GLN A 62 6.17 -4.24 -8.14
CA GLN A 62 6.03 -5.65 -8.48
C GLN A 62 4.89 -5.86 -9.48
N GLN A 63 3.78 -5.18 -9.26
CA GLN A 63 2.64 -5.27 -10.16
C GLN A 63 3.01 -4.75 -11.55
N GLU A 64 3.75 -3.66 -11.62
CA GLU A 64 4.19 -3.11 -12.89
C GLU A 64 5.08 -4.10 -13.64
N LEU A 65 5.99 -4.76 -12.93
CA LEU A 65 6.86 -5.74 -13.55
C LEU A 65 6.06 -6.90 -14.14
N ILE A 66 5.06 -7.35 -13.42
CA ILE A 66 4.20 -8.42 -13.90
C ILE A 66 3.46 -7.99 -15.17
N ASP A 67 2.92 -6.77 -15.15
CA ASP A 67 2.21 -6.24 -16.29
C ASP A 67 3.11 -6.10 -17.51
N LEU A 68 4.33 -5.63 -17.31
CA LEU A 68 5.29 -5.49 -18.40
C LEU A 68 5.67 -6.84 -18.99
N LYS A 69 5.86 -7.83 -18.14
CA LYS A 69 6.17 -9.15 -18.60
C LYS A 69 5.06 -9.75 -19.43
N GLN A 70 3.82 -9.56 -18.99
CA GLN A 70 2.67 -10.05 -19.72
C GLN A 70 2.55 -9.37 -21.07
N THR A 71 2.79 -8.07 -21.10
CA THR A 71 2.75 -7.32 -22.35
C THR A 71 3.81 -7.81 -23.31
N SER A 72 5.02 -8.06 -22.81
CA SER A 72 6.10 -8.58 -23.61
C SER A 72 5.74 -9.92 -24.24
N ILE A 73 5.16 -10.79 -23.46
CA ILE A 73 4.76 -12.11 -23.94
C ILE A 73 3.71 -11.97 -25.02
N ASN A 74 2.77 -11.05 -24.83
CA ASN A 74 1.70 -10.85 -25.80
C ASN A 74 2.19 -10.32 -27.13
N LEU A 75 3.25 -9.56 -27.10
CA LEU A 75 3.81 -9.01 -28.32
C LEU A 75 4.51 -10.05 -29.19
N ASN A 76 4.87 -11.16 -28.62
CA ASN A 76 5.51 -12.23 -29.36
C ASN A 76 4.49 -13.13 -30.04
#